data_ecbf9c8aebf8d8756ab76e2da88fd648
#
_entry.id   ecbf9c8aebf8d8756ab76e2da88fd648
#
_cell.length_a   1.000
_cell.length_b   1.000
_cell.length_c   1.000
_cell.angle_alpha   90.00
_cell.angle_beta   90.00
_cell.angle_gamma   90.00
#
_symmetry.space_group_name_H-M   'P 1'
#
loop_
_entity.id
_entity.type
_entity.pdbx_description
1 polymer ?
#
loop_
_entity_poly.entity_id
_entity_poly.type
_entity_poly.pdbx_seq_one_letter_code
_entity_poly.pdbx_strand_id
1 'polypeptide(L)'
;MSDDVWRDAPSAFASLRGLALGDAFGERWFFRGNREAIEMIQQRELPDDQPWHWTDDTAMALAVLRVLTLHGEIDQQELASSFAGMYATNPYRGYGSGMHQLLPLLEEDPGNWATYARTLFRGEGSLGNGAAMRSAPLGAWFHRDPERAAVQAALASEVTHAHPEGIAGGVAVAVAAALAGASGADGDSVLPDPRVFLTQTAELTPPGVIRDGLLSAAEVPASTPAWKASDILGNGQRIRAGDTVPFAVWSAAHHLDNLVEALWTTAEGLGDVDTTCAITGGVVAARTGVGAVPAGWLELTEQLPDWVG
;
A
#
# COMPACT_ATOMS: atom_id res chain seq x y z
N MET A 1 8.64 14.67 21.36
CA MET A 1 7.40 14.32 20.64
C MET A 1 6.39 13.92 21.69
N SER A 2 5.15 14.46 21.66
CA SER A 2 4.11 13.97 22.55
C SER A 2 3.76 12.54 22.12
N ASP A 3 3.66 11.62 23.08
CA ASP A 3 3.31 10.19 22.84
C ASP A 3 1.89 9.98 22.28
N ASP A 4 1.21 11.04 21.84
CA ASP A 4 -0.21 11.05 21.49
C ASP A 4 -0.51 11.42 20.01
N VAL A 5 0.51 11.46 19.13
CA VAL A 5 0.31 11.85 17.70
C VAL A 5 -0.67 10.92 16.95
N TRP A 6 -0.73 9.64 17.34
CA TRP A 6 -1.68 8.67 16.79
C TRP A 6 -3.16 9.02 17.06
N ARG A 7 -3.44 9.84 18.11
CA ARG A 7 -4.80 10.29 18.43
C ARG A 7 -5.29 11.37 17.49
N ASP A 8 -4.35 12.11 16.88
CA ASP A 8 -4.69 13.21 15.95
C ASP A 8 -4.94 12.70 14.52
N ALA A 9 -4.46 11.48 14.19
CA ALA A 9 -4.62 10.87 12.88
C ALA A 9 -4.96 9.37 12.94
N PRO A 10 -6.05 8.97 13.63
CA PRO A 10 -6.37 7.56 13.91
C PRO A 10 -6.53 6.72 12.63
N SER A 11 -7.07 7.29 11.57
CA SER A 11 -7.24 6.61 10.28
C SER A 11 -5.89 6.25 9.64
N ALA A 12 -4.89 7.13 9.73
CA ALA A 12 -3.55 6.88 9.18
C ALA A 12 -2.83 5.73 9.90
N PHE A 13 -2.90 5.70 11.24
CA PHE A 13 -2.32 4.64 12.04
C PHE A 13 -3.08 3.31 11.88
N ALA A 14 -4.40 3.36 11.75
CA ALA A 14 -5.21 2.20 11.41
C ALA A 14 -4.82 1.63 10.03
N SER A 15 -4.68 2.50 9.03
CA SER A 15 -4.22 2.15 7.68
C SER A 15 -2.84 1.49 7.71
N LEU A 16 -1.87 2.05 8.47
CA LEU A 16 -0.55 1.45 8.60
C LEU A 16 -0.60 0.05 9.21
N ARG A 17 -1.42 -0.16 10.26
CA ARG A 17 -1.57 -1.49 10.88
C ARG A 17 -2.19 -2.50 9.92
N GLY A 18 -3.19 -2.07 9.13
CA GLY A 18 -3.80 -2.91 8.10
C GLY A 18 -2.85 -3.22 6.95
N LEU A 19 -2.03 -2.25 6.54
CA LEU A 19 -0.97 -2.42 5.56
C LEU A 19 0.05 -3.46 6.06
N ALA A 20 0.57 -3.30 7.27
CA ALA A 20 1.57 -4.22 7.84
C ALA A 20 1.04 -5.64 8.03
N LEU A 21 -0.23 -5.78 8.41
CA LEU A 21 -0.90 -7.08 8.46
C LEU A 21 -1.04 -7.70 7.08
N GLY A 22 -1.43 -6.91 6.08
CA GLY A 22 -1.57 -7.37 4.69
C GLY A 22 -0.25 -7.81 4.08
N ASP A 23 0.79 -7.00 4.23
CA ASP A 23 2.18 -7.27 3.85
C ASP A 23 2.67 -8.60 4.47
N ALA A 24 2.63 -8.70 5.80
CA ALA A 24 3.08 -9.88 6.53
C ALA A 24 2.28 -11.14 6.19
N PHE A 25 0.96 -11.03 5.98
CA PHE A 25 0.10 -12.11 5.53
C PHE A 25 0.43 -12.53 4.09
N GLY A 26 0.60 -11.57 3.18
CA GLY A 26 0.89 -11.81 1.77
C GLY A 26 2.24 -12.49 1.55
N GLU A 27 3.28 -12.07 2.28
CA GLU A 27 4.63 -12.62 2.21
C GLU A 27 4.68 -14.13 2.50
N ARG A 28 3.75 -14.68 3.29
CA ARG A 28 3.69 -16.12 3.60
C ARG A 28 3.42 -16.99 2.37
N TRP A 29 2.84 -16.42 1.31
CA TRP A 29 2.48 -17.18 0.11
C TRP A 29 3.62 -17.32 -0.90
N PHE A 30 4.67 -16.51 -0.82
CA PHE A 30 5.86 -16.63 -1.67
C PHE A 30 6.66 -17.92 -1.41
N PHE A 31 6.69 -18.40 -0.17
CA PHE A 31 7.48 -19.58 0.25
C PHE A 31 6.78 -20.90 -0.01
N ARG A 32 5.53 -20.88 -0.49
CA ARG A 32 4.74 -22.05 -0.77
C ARG A 32 4.67 -22.31 -2.28
N GLY A 33 4.73 -23.57 -2.69
CA GLY A 33 4.48 -23.90 -4.10
C GLY A 33 3.07 -23.43 -4.50
N ASN A 34 2.90 -22.92 -5.72
CA ASN A 34 1.63 -22.35 -6.18
C ASN A 34 0.40 -23.23 -5.87
N ARG A 35 0.53 -24.55 -5.99
CA ARG A 35 -0.57 -25.48 -5.70
C ARG A 35 -0.94 -25.50 -4.23
N GLU A 36 0.03 -25.59 -3.33
CA GLU A 36 -0.19 -25.58 -1.89
C GLU A 36 -0.82 -24.25 -1.44
N ALA A 37 -0.25 -23.13 -1.90
CA ALA A 37 -0.80 -21.81 -1.62
C ALA A 37 -2.26 -21.70 -2.08
N ILE A 38 -2.59 -22.13 -3.30
CA ILE A 38 -3.95 -22.10 -3.83
C ILE A 38 -4.89 -22.93 -2.94
N GLU A 39 -4.52 -24.15 -2.58
CA GLU A 39 -5.33 -25.04 -1.74
C GLU A 39 -5.60 -24.42 -0.37
N MET A 40 -4.58 -23.86 0.30
CA MET A 40 -4.71 -23.18 1.60
C MET A 40 -5.56 -21.91 1.51
N ILE A 41 -5.33 -21.05 0.51
CA ILE A 41 -6.09 -19.83 0.31
C ILE A 41 -7.57 -20.15 0.07
N GLN A 42 -7.88 -21.15 -0.75
CA GLN A 42 -9.25 -21.58 -1.02
C GLN A 42 -9.97 -22.14 0.22
N GLN A 43 -9.22 -22.77 1.12
CA GLN A 43 -9.73 -23.31 2.39
C GLN A 43 -9.71 -22.29 3.53
N ARG A 44 -9.23 -21.06 3.29
CA ARG A 44 -8.99 -20.04 4.33
C ARG A 44 -8.10 -20.57 5.46
N GLU A 45 -7.13 -21.40 5.12
CA GLU A 45 -6.19 -22.00 6.06
C GLU A 45 -4.98 -21.09 6.23
N LEU A 46 -4.72 -20.68 7.48
CA LEU A 46 -3.60 -19.78 7.80
C LEU A 46 -2.26 -20.56 7.73
N PRO A 47 -1.19 -19.90 7.28
CA PRO A 47 0.16 -20.42 7.43
C PRO A 47 0.53 -20.61 8.88
N ASP A 48 1.21 -21.69 9.21
CA ASP A 48 1.61 -22.08 10.56
C ASP A 48 3.01 -21.57 10.97
N ASP A 49 3.77 -21.03 10.02
CA ASP A 49 5.08 -20.40 10.27
C ASP A 49 4.92 -19.03 10.95
N GLN A 50 5.73 -18.78 11.99
CA GLN A 50 5.68 -17.53 12.78
C GLN A 50 7.09 -17.09 13.18
N PRO A 51 7.24 -15.76 13.46
CA PRO A 51 6.26 -14.68 13.22
C PRO A 51 6.11 -14.39 11.72
N TRP A 52 4.96 -13.82 11.34
CA TRP A 52 4.77 -13.28 9.98
C TRP A 52 5.53 -11.96 9.88
N HIS A 53 6.66 -12.01 9.19
CA HIS A 53 7.47 -10.81 9.00
C HIS A 53 6.89 -9.94 7.91
N TRP A 54 6.80 -8.64 8.17
CA TRP A 54 6.53 -7.63 7.16
C TRP A 54 7.82 -7.28 6.38
N THR A 55 7.66 -6.70 5.20
CA THR A 55 8.70 -6.46 4.20
C THR A 55 9.07 -4.98 4.10
N ASP A 56 9.69 -4.58 2.97
CA ASP A 56 9.97 -3.17 2.68
C ASP A 56 8.69 -2.35 2.47
N ASP A 57 7.56 -2.96 2.16
CA ASP A 57 6.26 -2.30 2.07
C ASP A 57 5.95 -1.56 3.37
N THR A 58 5.97 -2.27 4.48
CA THR A 58 5.76 -1.70 5.81
C THR A 58 6.90 -0.79 6.24
N ALA A 59 8.17 -1.18 5.99
CA ALA A 59 9.33 -0.36 6.33
C ALA A 59 9.25 1.04 5.71
N MET A 60 8.91 1.10 4.43
CA MET A 60 8.79 2.38 3.71
C MET A 60 7.51 3.14 4.09
N ALA A 61 6.41 2.46 4.42
CA ALA A 61 5.20 3.09 4.94
C ALA A 61 5.43 3.75 6.31
N LEU A 62 6.20 3.11 7.19
CA LEU A 62 6.65 3.67 8.47
C LEU A 62 7.43 4.97 8.27
N ALA A 63 8.35 5.01 7.29
CA ALA A 63 9.12 6.21 6.97
C ALA A 63 8.21 7.36 6.50
N VAL A 64 7.24 7.08 5.63
CA VAL A 64 6.26 8.07 5.16
C VAL A 64 5.44 8.62 6.33
N LEU A 65 4.87 7.75 7.17
CA LEU A 65 4.04 8.19 8.30
C LEU A 65 4.87 8.96 9.33
N ARG A 66 6.14 8.59 9.56
CA ARG A 66 7.04 9.34 10.45
C ARG A 66 7.25 10.78 9.96
N VAL A 67 7.49 11.00 8.67
CA VAL A 67 7.62 12.36 8.11
C VAL A 67 6.33 13.15 8.30
N LEU A 68 5.17 12.56 8.03
CA LEU A 68 3.87 13.21 8.25
C LEU A 68 3.66 13.58 9.73
N THR A 69 4.05 12.72 10.67
CA THR A 69 3.91 13.03 12.11
C THR A 69 4.83 14.17 12.57
N LEU A 70 5.95 14.39 11.89
CA LEU A 70 6.89 15.45 12.22
C LEU A 70 6.55 16.79 11.57
N HIS A 71 6.09 16.77 10.32
CA HIS A 71 5.95 17.96 9.48
C HIS A 71 4.49 18.27 9.09
N GLY A 72 3.55 17.33 9.24
CA GLY A 72 2.15 17.47 8.80
C GLY A 72 1.96 17.38 7.28
N GLU A 73 3.05 17.29 6.51
CA GLU A 73 3.11 17.16 5.06
C GLU A 73 4.43 16.48 4.64
N ILE A 74 4.55 16.14 3.35
CA ILE A 74 5.75 15.50 2.84
C ILE A 74 6.87 16.53 2.62
N ASP A 75 7.94 16.39 3.39
CA ASP A 75 9.25 16.93 3.07
C ASP A 75 10.05 15.86 2.34
N GLN A 76 10.37 16.10 1.07
CA GLN A 76 10.99 15.09 0.20
C GLN A 76 12.43 14.76 0.61
N GLN A 77 13.18 15.72 1.15
CA GLN A 77 14.53 15.48 1.64
C GLN A 77 14.55 14.67 2.94
N GLU A 78 13.67 15.02 3.88
CA GLU A 78 13.48 14.25 5.12
C GLU A 78 12.99 12.83 4.81
N LEU A 79 12.10 12.69 3.82
CA LEU A 79 11.63 11.39 3.39
C LEU A 79 12.73 10.55 2.75
N ALA A 80 13.60 11.16 1.93
CA ALA A 80 14.78 10.49 1.35
C ALA A 80 15.70 9.97 2.46
N SER A 81 16.01 10.80 3.46
CA SER A 81 16.80 10.42 4.64
C SER A 81 16.14 9.30 5.43
N SER A 82 14.81 9.37 5.60
CA SER A 82 14.04 8.37 6.35
C SER A 82 14.04 7.00 5.64
N PHE A 83 13.88 6.98 4.32
CA PHE A 83 13.97 5.75 3.52
C PHE A 83 15.35 5.11 3.60
N ALA A 84 16.42 5.91 3.46
CA ALA A 84 17.79 5.44 3.61
C ALA A 84 18.03 4.83 5.00
N GLY A 85 17.57 5.50 6.06
CA GLY A 85 17.68 5.01 7.44
C GLY A 85 16.95 3.69 7.67
N MET A 86 15.74 3.52 7.12
CA MET A 86 15.01 2.25 7.22
C MET A 86 15.75 1.11 6.50
N TYR A 87 16.26 1.38 5.31
CA TYR A 87 17.08 0.43 4.55
C TYR A 87 18.35 0.03 5.30
N ALA A 88 19.09 1.00 5.85
CA ALA A 88 20.31 0.74 6.62
C ALA A 88 20.07 -0.13 7.86
N THR A 89 18.87 -0.03 8.47
CA THR A 89 18.47 -0.85 9.60
C THR A 89 18.32 -2.33 9.22
N ASN A 90 17.71 -2.63 8.07
CA ASN A 90 17.57 -4.01 7.57
C ASN A 90 17.40 -4.02 6.03
N PRO A 91 18.51 -4.17 5.27
CA PRO A 91 18.45 -4.19 3.81
C PRO A 91 17.88 -5.48 3.20
N TYR A 92 17.57 -6.48 4.04
CA TYR A 92 17.08 -7.79 3.62
C TYR A 92 15.55 -7.94 3.72
N ARG A 93 14.83 -6.82 3.76
CA ARG A 93 13.37 -6.76 3.86
C ARG A 93 12.63 -6.93 2.52
N GLY A 94 13.26 -7.43 1.47
CA GLY A 94 12.60 -7.63 0.17
C GLY A 94 12.77 -6.49 -0.83
N TYR A 95 13.50 -5.42 -0.49
CA TYR A 95 13.69 -4.25 -1.36
C TYR A 95 14.02 -4.62 -2.82
N GLY A 96 13.32 -3.99 -3.75
CA GLY A 96 13.54 -4.17 -5.17
C GLY A 96 14.93 -3.70 -5.63
N SER A 97 15.40 -4.20 -6.76
CA SER A 97 16.75 -3.92 -7.30
C SER A 97 17.07 -2.44 -7.46
N GLY A 98 16.06 -1.60 -7.79
CA GLY A 98 16.23 -0.15 -7.87
C GLY A 98 16.53 0.48 -6.52
N MET A 99 15.94 -0.05 -5.44
CA MET A 99 16.15 0.47 -4.08
C MET A 99 17.54 0.13 -3.55
N HIS A 100 18.07 -1.06 -3.84
CA HIS A 100 19.47 -1.40 -3.53
C HIS A 100 20.49 -0.48 -4.22
N GLN A 101 20.12 0.16 -5.32
CA GLN A 101 20.97 1.16 -5.99
C GLN A 101 20.76 2.56 -5.42
N LEU A 102 19.50 2.94 -5.12
CA LEU A 102 19.12 4.30 -4.75
C LEU A 102 19.40 4.60 -3.27
N LEU A 103 18.95 3.71 -2.37
CA LEU A 103 18.91 4.03 -0.93
C LEU A 103 20.31 4.26 -0.32
N PRO A 104 21.38 3.56 -0.71
CA PRO A 104 22.74 3.91 -0.30
C PRO A 104 23.19 5.31 -0.76
N LEU A 105 22.78 5.75 -1.96
CA LEU A 105 23.09 7.11 -2.44
C LEU A 105 22.33 8.17 -1.63
N LEU A 106 21.09 7.88 -1.23
CA LEU A 106 20.30 8.76 -0.39
C LEU A 106 20.85 8.84 1.06
N GLU A 107 21.52 7.79 1.54
CA GLU A 107 22.21 7.82 2.83
C GLU A 107 23.37 8.81 2.81
N GLU A 108 24.12 8.86 1.70
CA GLU A 108 25.27 9.76 1.53
C GLU A 108 24.84 11.21 1.25
N ASP A 109 23.83 11.42 0.38
CA ASP A 109 23.36 12.75 -0.04
C ASP A 109 21.86 12.76 -0.31
N PRO A 110 21.03 12.88 0.73
CA PRO A 110 19.55 12.89 0.58
C PRO A 110 19.04 14.11 -0.19
N GLY A 111 19.78 15.22 -0.21
CA GLY A 111 19.39 16.43 -0.92
C GLY A 111 19.37 16.28 -2.45
N ASN A 112 20.06 15.26 -2.97
CA ASN A 112 20.16 15.01 -4.42
C ASN A 112 19.17 13.91 -4.91
N TRP A 113 18.17 13.58 -4.12
CA TRP A 113 17.20 12.52 -4.38
C TRP A 113 16.59 12.60 -5.78
N ALA A 114 16.26 13.80 -6.26
CA ALA A 114 15.61 13.99 -7.55
C ALA A 114 16.51 13.58 -8.74
N THR A 115 17.81 13.80 -8.60
CA THR A 115 18.79 13.35 -9.61
C THR A 115 18.92 11.82 -9.57
N TYR A 116 19.09 11.25 -8.37
CA TYR A 116 19.30 9.81 -8.22
C TYR A 116 18.07 9.00 -8.66
N ALA A 117 16.85 9.39 -8.29
CA ALA A 117 15.63 8.71 -8.70
C ALA A 117 15.43 8.69 -10.22
N ARG A 118 15.80 9.79 -10.90
CA ARG A 118 15.72 9.89 -12.38
C ARG A 118 16.76 9.05 -13.11
N THR A 119 17.90 8.75 -12.51
CA THR A 119 18.95 7.94 -13.15
C THR A 119 18.65 6.44 -13.15
N LEU A 120 17.72 5.99 -12.32
CA LEU A 120 17.32 4.59 -12.29
C LEU A 120 16.79 4.13 -13.66
N PHE A 121 16.98 2.84 -13.93
CA PHE A 121 16.45 2.18 -15.13
C PHE A 121 16.83 2.92 -16.43
N ARG A 122 18.11 3.27 -16.58
CA ARG A 122 18.71 3.95 -17.75
C ARG A 122 18.16 5.37 -17.98
N GLY A 123 17.73 6.04 -16.92
CA GLY A 123 17.20 7.39 -16.97
C GLY A 123 15.70 7.49 -17.21
N GLU A 124 14.97 6.36 -17.22
CA GLU A 124 13.50 6.36 -17.33
C GLU A 124 12.81 6.55 -15.98
N GLY A 125 13.53 6.35 -14.86
CA GLY A 125 12.97 6.28 -13.54
C GLY A 125 12.22 4.96 -13.27
N SER A 126 11.83 4.72 -12.02
CA SER A 126 11.08 3.51 -11.66
C SER A 126 9.60 3.66 -11.98
N LEU A 127 9.03 2.67 -12.68
CA LEU A 127 7.60 2.47 -12.90
C LEU A 127 7.02 1.36 -12.01
N GLY A 128 7.83 0.89 -11.04
CA GLY A 128 7.47 -0.17 -10.12
C GLY A 128 6.30 0.18 -9.19
N ASN A 129 5.83 -0.82 -8.47
CA ASN A 129 4.74 -0.68 -7.49
C ASN A 129 5.21 -0.18 -6.11
N GLY A 130 6.51 0.01 -5.90
CA GLY A 130 7.08 0.40 -4.61
C GLY A 130 6.65 1.77 -4.08
N ALA A 131 6.15 2.70 -4.92
CA ALA A 131 5.50 3.91 -4.43
C ALA A 131 4.07 3.62 -3.95
N ALA A 132 3.35 2.73 -4.64
CA ALA A 132 1.98 2.37 -4.31
C ALA A 132 1.86 1.59 -2.98
N MET A 133 2.75 0.61 -2.76
CA MET A 133 2.73 -0.28 -1.60
C MET A 133 2.70 0.45 -0.25
N ARG A 134 3.29 1.65 -0.18
CA ARG A 134 3.48 2.43 1.05
C ARG A 134 2.56 3.65 1.20
N SER A 135 1.66 3.91 0.21
CA SER A 135 0.92 5.19 0.13
C SER A 135 -0.40 5.23 0.90
N ALA A 136 -0.97 4.09 1.29
CA ALA A 136 -2.26 4.06 1.97
C ALA A 136 -2.30 4.87 3.27
N PRO A 137 -1.33 4.78 4.20
CA PRO A 137 -1.33 5.59 5.42
C PRO A 137 -1.25 7.10 5.17
N LEU A 138 -0.55 7.52 4.10
CA LEU A 138 -0.53 8.92 3.67
C LEU A 138 -1.90 9.37 3.22
N GLY A 139 -2.60 8.59 2.40
CA GLY A 139 -3.95 8.90 1.98
C GLY A 139 -4.91 9.02 3.17
N ALA A 140 -4.85 8.07 4.09
CA ALA A 140 -5.65 8.07 5.30
C ALA A 140 -5.33 9.26 6.25
N TRP A 141 -4.10 9.78 6.24
CA TRP A 141 -3.73 11.02 6.94
C TRP A 141 -4.52 12.22 6.41
N PHE A 142 -4.70 12.30 5.10
CA PHE A 142 -5.44 13.37 4.44
C PHE A 142 -6.89 12.95 4.07
N HIS A 143 -7.52 12.04 4.80
CA HIS A 143 -8.84 11.48 4.45
C HIS A 143 -9.95 12.52 4.26
N ARG A 144 -9.81 13.72 4.83
CA ARG A 144 -10.77 14.83 4.66
C ARG A 144 -10.51 15.71 3.43
N ASP A 145 -9.41 15.44 2.71
CA ASP A 145 -8.97 16.23 1.54
C ASP A 145 -8.26 15.28 0.55
N PRO A 146 -9.02 14.49 -0.25
CA PRO A 146 -8.44 13.56 -1.21
C PRO A 146 -7.57 14.21 -2.29
N GLU A 147 -7.85 15.46 -2.65
CA GLU A 147 -7.02 16.22 -3.58
C GLU A 147 -5.64 16.50 -2.97
N ARG A 148 -5.60 16.86 -1.69
CA ARG A 148 -4.33 17.04 -0.97
C ARG A 148 -3.61 15.71 -0.81
N ALA A 149 -4.33 14.61 -0.54
CA ALA A 149 -3.74 13.26 -0.52
C ALA A 149 -3.04 12.93 -1.84
N ALA A 150 -3.67 13.25 -2.99
CA ALA A 150 -3.08 13.05 -4.31
C ALA A 150 -1.77 13.84 -4.50
N VAL A 151 -1.77 15.13 -4.13
CA VAL A 151 -0.58 16.00 -4.21
C VAL A 151 0.55 15.47 -3.33
N GLN A 152 0.27 15.15 -2.08
CA GLN A 152 1.26 14.67 -1.12
C GLN A 152 1.81 13.28 -1.50
N ALA A 153 0.96 12.42 -2.07
CA ALA A 153 1.38 11.12 -2.57
C ALA A 153 2.29 11.22 -3.81
N ALA A 154 2.04 12.19 -4.70
CA ALA A 154 2.94 12.47 -5.81
C ALA A 154 4.33 12.88 -5.29
N LEU A 155 4.40 13.83 -4.34
CA LEU A 155 5.66 14.24 -3.70
C LEU A 155 6.39 13.07 -3.04
N ALA A 156 5.67 12.21 -2.28
CA ALA A 156 6.27 11.05 -1.63
C ALA A 156 6.77 10.01 -2.64
N SER A 157 6.07 9.84 -3.76
CA SER A 157 6.42 8.88 -4.80
C SER A 157 7.68 9.30 -5.57
N GLU A 158 7.80 10.59 -5.91
CA GLU A 158 8.92 11.14 -6.69
C GLU A 158 10.28 10.89 -6.06
N VAL A 159 10.36 10.76 -4.74
CA VAL A 159 11.63 10.52 -4.02
C VAL A 159 12.34 9.25 -4.51
N THR A 160 11.60 8.26 -4.98
CA THR A 160 12.15 6.98 -5.45
C THR A 160 11.67 6.56 -6.84
N HIS A 161 10.53 7.08 -7.30
CA HIS A 161 9.88 6.70 -8.55
C HIS A 161 9.69 7.92 -9.44
N ALA A 162 10.60 8.14 -10.38
CA ALA A 162 10.56 9.29 -11.30
C ALA A 162 9.71 9.03 -12.55
N HIS A 163 9.30 7.78 -12.81
CA HIS A 163 8.44 7.47 -13.96
C HIS A 163 6.98 7.80 -13.63
N PRO A 164 6.22 8.44 -14.56
CA PRO A 164 4.82 8.83 -14.32
C PRO A 164 3.91 7.69 -13.86
N GLU A 165 4.11 6.47 -14.35
CA GLU A 165 3.35 5.29 -13.93
C GLU A 165 3.56 4.96 -12.46
N GLY A 166 4.83 4.96 -11.98
CA GLY A 166 5.13 4.71 -10.57
C GLY A 166 4.52 5.77 -9.64
N ILE A 167 4.61 7.05 -10.03
CA ILE A 167 4.02 8.17 -9.29
C ILE A 167 2.49 8.02 -9.24
N ALA A 168 1.85 7.76 -10.39
CA ALA A 168 0.40 7.60 -10.47
C ALA A 168 -0.11 6.42 -9.62
N GLY A 169 0.68 5.35 -9.48
CA GLY A 169 0.35 4.23 -8.60
C GLY A 169 0.26 4.64 -7.14
N GLY A 170 1.24 5.41 -6.65
CA GLY A 170 1.22 5.96 -5.29
C GLY A 170 0.05 6.91 -5.06
N VAL A 171 -0.24 7.78 -6.04
CA VAL A 171 -1.40 8.69 -5.99
C VAL A 171 -2.70 7.89 -5.89
N ALA A 172 -2.91 6.89 -6.75
CA ALA A 172 -4.13 6.10 -6.76
C ALA A 172 -4.42 5.41 -5.42
N VAL A 173 -3.40 4.79 -4.82
CA VAL A 173 -3.55 4.12 -3.52
C VAL A 173 -3.83 5.11 -2.40
N ALA A 174 -3.16 6.26 -2.39
CA ALA A 174 -3.42 7.30 -1.40
C ALA A 174 -4.85 7.87 -1.53
N VAL A 175 -5.31 8.15 -2.75
CA VAL A 175 -6.69 8.61 -2.99
C VAL A 175 -7.70 7.56 -2.53
N ALA A 176 -7.49 6.27 -2.85
CA ALA A 176 -8.36 5.19 -2.40
C ALA A 176 -8.44 5.12 -0.86
N ALA A 177 -7.29 5.21 -0.18
CA ALA A 177 -7.26 5.21 1.28
C ALA A 177 -7.89 6.47 1.90
N ALA A 178 -7.74 7.64 1.25
CA ALA A 178 -8.41 8.86 1.69
C ALA A 178 -9.94 8.74 1.59
N LEU A 179 -10.46 8.26 0.47
CA LEU A 179 -11.89 8.03 0.26
C LEU A 179 -12.45 6.98 1.24
N ALA A 180 -11.70 5.90 1.47
CA ALA A 180 -12.07 4.87 2.44
C ALA A 180 -12.14 5.45 3.86
N GLY A 181 -11.11 6.18 4.30
CA GLY A 181 -11.06 6.83 5.61
C GLY A 181 -12.17 7.86 5.81
N ALA A 182 -12.46 8.68 4.78
CA ALA A 182 -13.58 9.64 4.82
C ALA A 182 -14.92 8.95 5.04
N SER A 183 -15.18 7.84 4.35
CA SER A 183 -16.42 7.07 4.48
C SER A 183 -16.61 6.40 5.85
N GLY A 184 -15.54 6.27 6.65
CA GLY A 184 -15.58 5.74 8.01
C GLY A 184 -15.66 6.81 9.10
N ALA A 185 -15.17 8.03 8.81
CA ALA A 185 -14.98 9.08 9.81
C ALA A 185 -16.27 9.63 10.41
N ASP A 186 -17.35 9.65 9.64
CA ASP A 186 -18.65 10.22 10.07
C ASP A 186 -19.56 9.18 10.77
N GLY A 187 -19.06 7.98 11.04
CA GLY A 187 -19.86 6.87 11.59
C GLY A 187 -20.93 6.39 10.60
N ASP A 188 -20.79 6.72 9.34
CA ASP A 188 -21.74 6.37 8.30
C ASP A 188 -21.69 4.85 8.05
N SER A 189 -22.80 4.19 8.26
CA SER A 189 -22.92 2.75 8.05
C SER A 189 -23.07 2.38 6.57
N VAL A 190 -23.25 3.37 5.69
CA VAL A 190 -23.44 3.15 4.26
C VAL A 190 -22.10 2.96 3.59
N LEU A 191 -21.92 1.78 2.99
CA LEU A 191 -20.73 1.52 2.18
C LEU A 191 -20.81 2.26 0.84
N PRO A 192 -19.71 2.86 0.38
CA PRO A 192 -19.63 3.34 -0.99
C PRO A 192 -19.91 2.21 -1.98
N ASP A 193 -20.65 2.50 -3.05
CA ASP A 193 -20.75 1.58 -4.16
C ASP A 193 -19.34 1.34 -4.76
N PRO A 194 -18.89 0.08 -4.95
CA PRO A 194 -17.55 -0.22 -5.43
C PRO A 194 -17.19 0.45 -6.75
N ARG A 195 -18.14 0.53 -7.69
CA ARG A 195 -17.94 1.19 -8.97
C ARG A 195 -17.74 2.70 -8.79
N VAL A 196 -18.54 3.31 -7.94
CA VAL A 196 -18.41 4.75 -7.61
C VAL A 196 -17.06 5.02 -6.94
N PHE A 197 -16.66 4.21 -5.97
CA PHE A 197 -15.38 4.31 -5.27
C PHE A 197 -14.19 4.22 -6.24
N LEU A 198 -14.19 3.24 -7.13
CA LEU A 198 -13.15 3.05 -8.14
C LEU A 198 -13.10 4.21 -9.14
N THR A 199 -14.27 4.70 -9.58
CA THR A 199 -14.35 5.84 -10.50
C THR A 199 -13.84 7.12 -9.84
N GLN A 200 -14.22 7.41 -8.60
CA GLN A 200 -13.72 8.57 -7.86
C GLN A 200 -12.20 8.49 -7.62
N THR A 201 -11.69 7.30 -7.34
CA THR A 201 -10.24 7.07 -7.24
C THR A 201 -9.55 7.38 -8.57
N ALA A 202 -10.12 6.92 -9.69
CA ALA A 202 -9.60 7.17 -11.02
C ALA A 202 -9.61 8.67 -11.39
N GLU A 203 -10.64 9.42 -11.01
CA GLU A 203 -10.77 10.86 -11.31
C GLU A 203 -9.61 11.69 -10.75
N LEU A 204 -9.12 11.37 -9.55
CA LEU A 204 -8.01 12.05 -8.89
C LEU A 204 -6.63 11.44 -9.22
N THR A 205 -6.60 10.31 -9.94
CA THR A 205 -5.36 9.68 -10.41
C THR A 205 -4.89 10.35 -11.71
N PRO A 206 -3.60 10.64 -11.90
CA PRO A 206 -3.09 11.17 -13.15
C PRO A 206 -3.48 10.31 -14.38
N PRO A 207 -3.72 10.91 -15.56
CA PRO A 207 -4.03 10.16 -16.78
C PRO A 207 -2.94 9.16 -17.13
N GLY A 208 -3.33 7.96 -17.56
CA GLY A 208 -2.42 6.89 -17.99
C GLY A 208 -2.90 5.51 -17.53
N VAL A 209 -2.02 4.52 -17.59
CA VAL A 209 -2.36 3.10 -17.40
C VAL A 209 -2.99 2.79 -16.04
N ILE A 210 -2.65 3.55 -15.00
CA ILE A 210 -3.24 3.36 -13.66
C ILE A 210 -4.70 3.80 -13.66
N ARG A 211 -4.98 5.02 -14.14
CA ARG A 211 -6.36 5.53 -14.26
C ARG A 211 -7.21 4.61 -15.12
N ASP A 212 -6.70 4.21 -16.28
CA ASP A 212 -7.42 3.33 -17.21
C ASP A 212 -7.69 1.95 -16.57
N GLY A 213 -6.72 1.44 -15.79
CA GLY A 213 -6.85 0.21 -15.02
C GLY A 213 -7.93 0.29 -13.94
N LEU A 214 -8.03 1.43 -13.21
CA LEU A 214 -9.08 1.66 -12.21
C LEU A 214 -10.47 1.78 -12.85
N LEU A 215 -10.57 2.44 -14.00
CA LEU A 215 -11.84 2.51 -14.76
C LEU A 215 -12.24 1.12 -15.28
N SER A 216 -11.27 0.31 -15.71
CA SER A 216 -11.51 -1.09 -16.07
C SER A 216 -11.96 -1.91 -14.85
N ALA A 217 -11.35 -1.69 -13.69
CA ALA A 217 -11.74 -2.33 -12.43
C ALA A 217 -13.18 -2.00 -12.02
N ALA A 218 -13.64 -0.78 -12.27
CA ALA A 218 -15.02 -0.35 -12.02
C ALA A 218 -16.07 -1.12 -12.87
N GLU A 219 -15.65 -1.72 -13.99
CA GLU A 219 -16.51 -2.54 -14.83
C GLU A 219 -16.43 -4.04 -14.51
N VAL A 220 -15.51 -4.49 -13.63
CA VAL A 220 -15.39 -5.88 -13.18
C VAL A 220 -16.36 -6.13 -12.02
N PRO A 221 -17.42 -6.97 -12.21
CA PRO A 221 -18.42 -7.20 -11.17
C PRO A 221 -17.84 -7.91 -9.93
N ALA A 222 -18.42 -7.65 -8.75
CA ALA A 222 -18.09 -8.35 -7.49
C ALA A 222 -18.24 -9.88 -7.56
N SER A 223 -19.09 -10.38 -8.46
CA SER A 223 -19.27 -11.82 -8.67
C SER A 223 -18.15 -12.48 -9.48
N THR A 224 -17.20 -11.69 -9.99
CA THR A 224 -16.03 -12.21 -10.70
C THR A 224 -15.09 -12.87 -9.69
N PRO A 225 -14.71 -14.15 -9.85
CA PRO A 225 -13.72 -14.76 -8.98
C PRO A 225 -12.42 -13.96 -8.97
N ALA A 226 -11.79 -13.82 -7.80
CA ALA A 226 -10.62 -12.97 -7.62
C ALA A 226 -9.45 -13.36 -8.55
N TRP A 227 -9.19 -14.65 -8.75
CA TRP A 227 -8.18 -15.12 -9.71
C TRP A 227 -8.44 -14.64 -11.14
N LYS A 228 -9.72 -14.52 -11.53
CA LYS A 228 -10.10 -14.03 -12.86
C LYS A 228 -10.05 -12.51 -12.94
N ALA A 229 -10.40 -11.81 -11.86
CA ALA A 229 -10.24 -10.37 -11.77
C ALA A 229 -8.76 -9.99 -11.88
N SER A 230 -7.86 -10.74 -11.23
CA SER A 230 -6.42 -10.53 -11.29
C SER A 230 -5.83 -10.80 -12.70
N ASP A 231 -6.37 -11.75 -13.45
CA ASP A 231 -6.00 -11.96 -14.86
C ASP A 231 -6.33 -10.74 -15.74
N ILE A 232 -7.43 -10.04 -15.42
CA ILE A 232 -7.89 -8.86 -16.18
C ILE A 232 -7.11 -7.60 -15.76
N LEU A 233 -6.90 -7.42 -14.46
CA LEU A 233 -6.44 -6.17 -13.86
C LEU A 233 -4.93 -6.16 -13.53
N GLY A 234 -4.30 -7.33 -13.59
CA GLY A 234 -2.93 -7.57 -13.10
C GLY A 234 -2.92 -8.04 -11.65
N ASN A 235 -1.84 -8.71 -11.24
CA ASN A 235 -1.65 -9.23 -9.88
C ASN A 235 -0.27 -8.88 -9.30
N GLY A 236 0.44 -7.93 -9.88
CA GLY A 236 1.76 -7.51 -9.44
C GLY A 236 2.93 -8.35 -9.95
N GLN A 237 2.70 -9.49 -10.61
CA GLN A 237 3.78 -10.40 -11.04
C GLN A 237 4.88 -9.70 -11.87
N ARG A 238 4.55 -8.59 -12.54
CA ARG A 238 5.51 -7.77 -13.31
C ARG A 238 6.21 -6.70 -12.47
N ILE A 239 5.88 -6.59 -11.18
CA ILE A 239 6.42 -5.59 -10.26
C ILE A 239 6.22 -4.15 -10.78
N ARG A 240 5.11 -3.88 -11.46
CA ARG A 240 4.74 -2.57 -12.02
C ARG A 240 3.49 -2.04 -11.36
N ALA A 241 3.42 -0.73 -11.14
CA ALA A 241 2.25 -0.10 -10.57
C ALA A 241 0.96 -0.41 -11.37
N GLY A 242 1.02 -0.37 -12.71
CA GLY A 242 -0.12 -0.69 -13.59
C GLY A 242 -0.56 -2.16 -13.56
N ASP A 243 0.32 -3.06 -13.13
CA ASP A 243 0.05 -4.50 -12.98
C ASP A 243 -0.40 -4.87 -11.56
N THR A 244 -0.34 -3.93 -10.60
CA THR A 244 -0.59 -4.16 -9.16
C THR A 244 -1.83 -3.41 -8.67
N VAL A 245 -1.86 -2.10 -8.89
CA VAL A 245 -2.81 -1.18 -8.23
C VAL A 245 -4.27 -1.44 -8.60
N PRO A 246 -4.63 -1.67 -9.88
CA PRO A 246 -6.04 -1.84 -10.24
C PRO A 246 -6.69 -3.01 -9.52
N PHE A 247 -6.03 -4.16 -9.41
CA PHE A 247 -6.56 -5.33 -8.72
C PHE A 247 -6.62 -5.14 -7.20
N ALA A 248 -5.56 -4.60 -6.59
CA ALA A 248 -5.54 -4.37 -5.15
C ALA A 248 -6.64 -3.39 -4.70
N VAL A 249 -6.85 -2.30 -5.46
CA VAL A 249 -7.93 -1.34 -5.17
C VAL A 249 -9.31 -1.92 -5.49
N TRP A 250 -9.44 -2.78 -6.52
CA TRP A 250 -10.67 -3.53 -6.79
C TRP A 250 -11.04 -4.44 -5.60
N SER A 251 -10.09 -5.21 -5.09
CA SER A 251 -10.30 -6.07 -3.92
C SER A 251 -10.73 -5.26 -2.70
N ALA A 252 -10.06 -4.12 -2.44
CA ALA A 252 -10.42 -3.22 -1.36
C ALA A 252 -11.84 -2.66 -1.52
N ALA A 253 -12.21 -2.19 -2.72
CA ALA A 253 -13.51 -1.58 -3.01
C ALA A 253 -14.68 -2.52 -2.74
N HIS A 254 -14.50 -3.82 -2.99
CA HIS A 254 -15.54 -4.83 -2.77
C HIS A 254 -15.64 -5.32 -1.33
N HIS A 255 -14.68 -4.97 -0.45
CA HIS A 255 -14.60 -5.44 0.93
C HIS A 255 -14.25 -4.30 1.92
N LEU A 256 -14.73 -3.08 1.68
CA LEU A 256 -14.42 -1.91 2.52
C LEU A 256 -14.87 -2.01 3.97
N ASP A 257 -15.68 -3.00 4.34
CA ASP A 257 -16.15 -3.28 5.70
C ASP A 257 -15.53 -4.53 6.33
N ASN A 258 -14.73 -5.30 5.55
CA ASN A 258 -14.23 -6.59 6.01
C ASN A 258 -12.77 -6.82 5.59
N LEU A 259 -11.84 -6.37 6.43
CA LEU A 259 -10.41 -6.47 6.18
C LEU A 259 -9.94 -7.93 5.95
N VAL A 260 -10.47 -8.87 6.73
CA VAL A 260 -10.06 -10.29 6.61
C VAL A 260 -10.46 -10.86 5.25
N GLU A 261 -11.70 -10.62 4.82
CA GLU A 261 -12.15 -11.10 3.51
C GLU A 261 -11.46 -10.37 2.36
N ALA A 262 -11.15 -9.08 2.52
CA ALA A 262 -10.36 -8.32 1.57
C ALA A 262 -8.97 -8.96 1.34
N LEU A 263 -8.29 -9.34 2.40
CA LEU A 263 -6.97 -9.98 2.32
C LEU A 263 -7.04 -11.36 1.66
N TRP A 264 -8.02 -12.19 2.02
CA TRP A 264 -8.20 -13.49 1.37
C TRP A 264 -8.52 -13.34 -0.13
N THR A 265 -9.43 -12.43 -0.48
CA THR A 265 -9.78 -12.14 -1.88
C THR A 265 -8.56 -11.70 -2.67
N THR A 266 -7.72 -10.85 -2.08
CA THR A 266 -6.49 -10.37 -2.72
C THR A 266 -5.49 -11.50 -2.91
N ALA A 267 -5.30 -12.35 -1.89
CA ALA A 267 -4.38 -13.50 -1.96
C ALA A 267 -4.78 -14.53 -3.05
N GLU A 268 -6.07 -14.69 -3.35
CA GLU A 268 -6.54 -15.53 -4.46
C GLU A 268 -6.01 -15.09 -5.83
N GLY A 269 -5.61 -13.81 -5.97
CA GLY A 269 -4.99 -13.28 -7.19
C GLY A 269 -3.57 -13.78 -7.41
N LEU A 270 -2.91 -14.29 -6.38
CA LEU A 270 -1.47 -14.66 -6.41
C LEU A 270 -0.58 -13.50 -6.92
N GLY A 271 0.56 -13.82 -7.51
CA GLY A 271 1.50 -12.80 -8.04
C GLY A 271 2.34 -12.17 -6.93
N ASP A 272 2.36 -10.84 -6.86
CA ASP A 272 3.05 -10.04 -5.84
C ASP A 272 2.15 -9.86 -4.62
N VAL A 273 1.97 -10.94 -3.86
CA VAL A 273 0.89 -11.07 -2.89
C VAL A 273 1.09 -10.18 -1.67
N ASP A 274 2.33 -9.98 -1.22
CA ASP A 274 2.67 -9.05 -0.13
C ASP A 274 2.26 -7.63 -0.48
N THR A 275 2.72 -7.11 -1.63
CA THR A 275 2.38 -5.77 -2.11
C THR A 275 0.88 -5.59 -2.36
N THR A 276 0.22 -6.54 -3.02
CA THR A 276 -1.23 -6.40 -3.27
C THR A 276 -2.04 -6.45 -1.98
N CYS A 277 -1.68 -7.31 -1.02
CA CYS A 277 -2.31 -7.39 0.29
C CYS A 277 -1.95 -6.18 1.18
N ALA A 278 -0.73 -5.63 1.10
CA ALA A 278 -0.36 -4.39 1.80
C ALA A 278 -1.22 -3.21 1.35
N ILE A 279 -1.38 -3.02 0.04
CA ILE A 279 -2.25 -1.98 -0.54
C ILE A 279 -3.70 -2.18 -0.08
N THR A 280 -4.26 -3.37 -0.30
CA THR A 280 -5.64 -3.69 0.08
C THR A 280 -5.87 -3.51 1.58
N GLY A 281 -4.97 -4.04 2.40
CA GLY A 281 -5.03 -3.94 3.86
C GLY A 281 -4.99 -2.50 4.36
N GLY A 282 -4.10 -1.69 3.79
CA GLY A 282 -3.98 -0.28 4.13
C GLY A 282 -5.22 0.54 3.75
N VAL A 283 -5.79 0.31 2.56
CA VAL A 283 -7.00 0.99 2.09
C VAL A 283 -8.22 0.63 2.95
N VAL A 284 -8.47 -0.66 3.19
CA VAL A 284 -9.62 -1.11 3.97
C VAL A 284 -9.52 -0.68 5.43
N ALA A 285 -8.34 -0.84 6.04
CA ALA A 285 -8.13 -0.47 7.44
C ALA A 285 -8.19 1.05 7.68
N ALA A 286 -7.98 1.89 6.66
CA ALA A 286 -8.24 3.33 6.77
C ALA A 286 -9.69 3.63 7.20
N ARG A 287 -10.63 2.77 6.81
CA ARG A 287 -12.05 2.85 7.19
C ARG A 287 -12.36 2.07 8.46
N THR A 288 -11.96 0.77 8.51
CA THR A 288 -12.42 -0.17 9.54
C THR A 288 -11.51 -0.23 10.77
N GLY A 289 -10.26 0.21 10.64
CA GLY A 289 -9.21 -0.21 11.57
C GLY A 289 -8.95 -1.71 11.51
N VAL A 290 -8.22 -2.21 12.51
CA VAL A 290 -7.88 -3.65 12.65
C VAL A 290 -8.64 -4.33 13.79
N GLY A 291 -9.56 -3.64 14.44
CA GLY A 291 -10.26 -4.14 15.66
C GLY A 291 -11.15 -5.35 15.42
N ALA A 292 -11.62 -5.58 14.19
CA ALA A 292 -12.44 -6.73 13.82
C ALA A 292 -11.60 -7.93 13.32
N VAL A 293 -10.28 -7.77 13.17
CA VAL A 293 -9.36 -8.86 12.80
C VAL A 293 -9.25 -9.83 13.98
N PRO A 294 -9.27 -11.15 13.74
CA PRO A 294 -9.05 -12.13 14.80
C PRO A 294 -7.72 -11.87 15.53
N ALA A 295 -7.73 -11.90 16.86
CA ALA A 295 -6.55 -11.58 17.67
C ALA A 295 -5.33 -12.44 17.29
N GLY A 296 -5.52 -13.69 16.93
CA GLY A 296 -4.44 -14.57 16.49
C GLY A 296 -3.68 -14.07 15.26
N TRP A 297 -4.31 -13.33 14.34
CA TRP A 297 -3.59 -12.76 13.18
C TRP A 297 -2.63 -11.65 13.62
N LEU A 298 -3.08 -10.79 14.55
CA LEU A 298 -2.25 -9.70 15.07
C LEU A 298 -1.10 -10.21 15.93
N GLU A 299 -1.31 -11.33 16.65
CA GLU A 299 -0.27 -12.00 17.44
C GLU A 299 0.79 -12.69 16.56
N LEU A 300 0.39 -13.20 15.40
CA LEU A 300 1.30 -13.79 14.42
C LEU A 300 2.16 -12.76 13.71
N THR A 301 1.63 -11.53 13.51
CA THR A 301 2.32 -10.47 12.76
C THR A 301 3.47 -9.88 13.58
N GLU A 302 4.62 -9.64 12.94
CA GLU A 302 5.75 -8.93 13.54
C GLU A 302 5.31 -7.57 14.09
N GLN A 303 5.73 -7.26 15.32
CA GLN A 303 5.34 -6.03 16.00
C GLN A 303 5.87 -4.80 15.28
N LEU A 304 5.01 -3.79 15.18
CA LEU A 304 5.41 -2.46 14.72
C LEU A 304 6.19 -1.72 15.82
N PRO A 305 7.00 -0.70 15.47
CA PRO A 305 7.70 0.12 16.47
C PRO A 305 6.72 0.77 17.47
N ASP A 306 7.15 0.89 18.73
CA ASP A 306 6.34 1.39 19.86
C ASP A 306 5.67 2.76 19.60
N TRP A 307 6.25 3.60 18.74
CA TRP A 307 5.67 4.92 18.41
C TRP A 307 4.42 4.84 17.53
N VAL A 308 4.11 3.67 16.98
CA VAL A 308 2.87 3.43 16.21
C VAL A 308 1.67 3.19 17.14
N GLY A 309 1.91 2.83 18.41
CA GLY A 309 0.88 2.61 19.45
C GLY A 309 0.31 1.21 19.49
#